data_de83600edaef8a6bbcb666e2c001a892
#
_entry.id   de83600edaef8a6bbcb666e2c001a892
#
_cell.length_a   1.000
_cell.length_b   1.000
_cell.length_c   1.000
_cell.angle_alpha   90.00
_cell.angle_beta   90.00
_cell.angle_gamma   90.00
#
_symmetry.space_group_name_H-M   'P 1'
#
loop_
_entity.id
_entity.type
_entity.pdbx_description
1 polymer ?
#
loop_
_entity_poly.entity_id
_entity_poly.type
_entity_poly.pdbx_seq_one_letter_code
_entity_poly.pdbx_strand_id
1 'polypeptide(L)'
;MRLSIIFCFLFLLAGTVVTGTEKKQQFDRSVFYAAMSSDKLEVINSQLNIISGLSIPEKEAFEGALLMRKSGLVKPPKEKLNLFKSGRIKLEKAISKNTDNIEFRFLRVIIQENAPKIVKYKKELDADVNLIRTNYKDLSKIL
;
A
#
# COMPACT_ATOMS: atom_id res chain seq x y z
N MET A 1 75.83 5.73 -25.20
CA MET A 1 74.47 5.54 -25.71
C MET A 1 73.75 4.60 -24.81
N ARG A 2 72.89 5.13 -23.94
CA ARG A 2 72.08 4.32 -23.02
C ARG A 2 70.60 4.50 -23.40
N LEU A 3 70.05 3.42 -23.94
CA LEU A 3 68.62 3.37 -24.39
C LEU A 3 67.76 3.05 -23.18
N SER A 4 67.03 4.05 -22.65
CA SER A 4 66.07 3.87 -21.56
C SER A 4 64.74 3.42 -22.18
N ILE A 5 64.41 2.17 -21.93
CA ILE A 5 63.09 1.61 -22.25
C ILE A 5 62.13 1.98 -21.12
N ILE A 6 61.22 2.92 -21.41
CA ILE A 6 60.12 3.28 -20.51
C ILE A 6 59.01 2.26 -20.72
N PHE A 7 58.81 1.38 -19.74
CA PHE A 7 57.73 0.40 -19.71
C PHE A 7 56.44 1.09 -19.17
N CYS A 8 55.60 1.53 -20.07
CA CYS A 8 54.27 2.03 -19.71
C CYS A 8 53.38 0.87 -19.27
N PHE A 9 53.18 0.75 -17.94
CA PHE A 9 52.25 -0.18 -17.35
C PHE A 9 50.83 0.40 -17.46
N LEU A 10 50.11 -0.07 -18.48
CA LEU A 10 48.70 0.30 -18.67
C LEU A 10 47.87 -0.52 -17.66
N PHE A 11 47.48 0.12 -16.57
CA PHE A 11 46.62 -0.48 -15.56
C PHE A 11 45.17 -0.39 -16.07
N LEU A 12 44.66 -1.49 -16.66
CA LEU A 12 43.27 -1.62 -17.07
C LEU A 12 42.44 -1.82 -15.80
N LEU A 13 41.82 -0.75 -15.27
CA LEU A 13 40.78 -0.83 -14.26
C LEU A 13 39.51 -1.44 -14.93
N ALA A 14 39.35 -2.76 -14.80
CA ALA A 14 38.08 -3.41 -15.08
C ALA A 14 37.08 -3.03 -13.99
N GLY A 15 36.32 -1.96 -14.22
CA GLY A 15 35.16 -1.61 -13.39
C GLY A 15 34.12 -2.70 -13.49
N THR A 16 33.97 -3.51 -12.45
CA THR A 16 32.83 -4.43 -12.31
C THR A 16 31.59 -3.59 -12.08
N VAL A 17 30.80 -3.40 -13.14
CA VAL A 17 29.44 -2.87 -13.02
C VAL A 17 28.61 -3.93 -12.30
N VAL A 18 28.41 -3.76 -10.99
CA VAL A 18 27.44 -4.53 -10.21
C VAL A 18 26.06 -4.02 -10.65
N THR A 19 25.48 -4.65 -11.64
CA THR A 19 24.05 -4.50 -11.95
C THR A 19 23.25 -5.14 -10.83
N GLY A 20 22.96 -4.35 -9.80
CA GLY A 20 21.97 -4.69 -8.81
C GLY A 20 20.63 -4.81 -9.51
N THR A 21 20.18 -6.04 -9.77
CA THR A 21 18.79 -6.30 -10.13
C THR A 21 17.96 -5.92 -8.92
N GLU A 22 17.45 -4.68 -8.89
CA GLU A 22 16.39 -4.31 -7.97
C GLU A 22 15.24 -5.30 -8.21
N LYS A 23 15.04 -6.23 -7.28
CA LYS A 23 13.83 -7.06 -7.25
C LYS A 23 12.67 -6.08 -7.12
N LYS A 24 11.96 -5.84 -8.23
CA LYS A 24 10.71 -5.10 -8.23
C LYS A 24 9.82 -5.76 -7.19
N GLN A 25 9.62 -5.09 -6.05
CA GLN A 25 8.88 -5.65 -4.94
C GLN A 25 7.44 -5.88 -5.42
N GLN A 26 7.08 -7.15 -5.57
CA GLN A 26 5.74 -7.53 -5.99
C GLN A 26 4.79 -7.27 -4.81
N PHE A 27 3.63 -6.66 -5.09
CA PHE A 27 2.59 -6.47 -4.08
C PHE A 27 2.00 -7.83 -3.69
N ASP A 28 2.05 -8.14 -2.40
CA ASP A 28 1.48 -9.34 -1.81
C ASP A 28 0.21 -8.99 -1.03
N ARG A 29 -0.93 -9.42 -1.54
CA ARG A 29 -2.25 -9.17 -0.92
C ARG A 29 -2.38 -9.85 0.43
N SER A 30 -1.83 -11.05 0.60
CA SER A 30 -1.92 -11.77 1.87
C SER A 30 -1.20 -11.01 2.99
N VAL A 31 -0.02 -10.46 2.70
CA VAL A 31 0.75 -9.62 3.64
C VAL A 31 0.00 -8.31 3.93
N PHE A 32 -0.62 -7.71 2.91
CA PHE A 32 -1.43 -6.51 3.08
C PHE A 32 -2.62 -6.75 4.02
N TYR A 33 -3.41 -7.81 3.80
CA TYR A 33 -4.56 -8.12 4.65
C TYR A 33 -4.15 -8.55 6.06
N ALA A 34 -3.02 -9.24 6.20
CA ALA A 34 -2.44 -9.51 7.52
C ALA A 34 -2.08 -8.20 8.27
N ALA A 35 -1.53 -7.21 7.56
CA ALA A 35 -1.27 -5.89 8.13
C ALA A 35 -2.57 -5.15 8.49
N MET A 36 -3.60 -5.20 7.64
CA MET A 36 -4.92 -4.62 7.94
C MET A 36 -5.56 -5.21 9.20
N SER A 37 -5.30 -6.47 9.51
CA SER A 37 -5.81 -7.16 10.71
C SER A 37 -4.92 -6.98 11.93
N SER A 38 -3.72 -6.40 11.78
CA SER A 38 -2.76 -6.22 12.88
C SER A 38 -3.13 -5.07 13.81
N ASP A 39 -2.88 -5.27 15.12
CA ASP A 39 -2.95 -4.22 16.14
C ASP A 39 -1.58 -3.56 16.42
N LYS A 40 -0.56 -3.92 15.63
CA LYS A 40 0.81 -3.41 15.77
C LYS A 40 1.05 -2.26 14.78
N LEU A 41 1.35 -1.09 15.31
CA LEU A 41 1.60 0.11 14.52
C LEU A 41 2.82 -0.04 13.58
N GLU A 42 3.84 -0.79 14.01
CA GLU A 42 5.03 -1.08 13.21
C GLU A 42 4.71 -1.87 11.96
N VAL A 43 3.79 -2.84 12.05
CA VAL A 43 3.36 -3.66 10.91
C VAL A 43 2.63 -2.78 9.89
N ILE A 44 1.72 -1.92 10.34
CA ILE A 44 1.02 -0.97 9.48
C ILE A 44 2.00 -0.01 8.80
N ASN A 45 2.95 0.56 9.56
CA ASN A 45 3.95 1.48 9.03
C ASN A 45 4.86 0.81 7.99
N SER A 46 5.31 -0.41 8.27
CA SER A 46 6.12 -1.19 7.31
C SER A 46 5.37 -1.41 6.00
N GLN A 47 4.09 -1.81 6.09
CA GLN A 47 3.27 -2.03 4.90
C GLN A 47 2.97 -0.74 4.13
N LEU A 48 2.75 0.39 4.81
CA LEU A 48 2.63 1.71 4.18
C LEU A 48 3.89 2.08 3.41
N ASN A 49 5.08 1.84 3.97
CA ASN A 49 6.35 2.10 3.29
C ASN A 49 6.51 1.23 2.04
N ILE A 50 6.16 -0.05 2.11
CA ILE A 50 6.18 -0.96 0.95
C ILE A 50 5.27 -0.42 -0.15
N ILE A 51 4.00 -0.13 0.16
CA ILE A 51 3.03 0.32 -0.82
C ILE A 51 3.42 1.68 -1.41
N SER A 52 3.99 2.58 -0.61
CA SER A 52 4.44 3.90 -1.10
C SER A 52 5.49 3.81 -2.22
N GLY A 53 6.32 2.76 -2.23
CA GLY A 53 7.32 2.48 -3.26
C GLY A 53 6.77 1.76 -4.50
N LEU A 54 5.51 1.28 -4.48
CA LEU A 54 4.94 0.54 -5.60
C LEU A 54 4.37 1.47 -6.68
N SER A 55 4.44 0.99 -7.93
CA SER A 55 3.79 1.63 -9.08
C SER A 55 2.65 0.73 -9.58
N ILE A 56 1.59 0.60 -8.77
CA ILE A 56 0.40 -0.19 -9.09
C ILE A 56 -0.84 0.70 -9.12
N PRO A 57 -1.84 0.40 -9.98
CA PRO A 57 -3.07 1.19 -10.09
C PRO A 57 -3.86 1.31 -8.78
N GLU A 58 -3.82 0.27 -7.96
CA GLU A 58 -4.58 0.14 -6.72
C GLU A 58 -3.92 0.84 -5.52
N LYS A 59 -2.73 1.40 -5.68
CA LYS A 59 -1.93 2.01 -4.60
C LYS A 59 -2.74 2.96 -3.71
N GLU A 60 -3.49 3.88 -4.31
CA GLU A 60 -4.28 4.87 -3.55
C GLU A 60 -5.32 4.20 -2.64
N ALA A 61 -5.95 3.10 -3.10
CA ALA A 61 -6.94 2.37 -2.29
C ALA A 61 -6.29 1.68 -1.09
N PHE A 62 -5.19 0.99 -1.31
CA PHE A 62 -4.47 0.27 -0.27
C PHE A 62 -3.83 1.21 0.77
N GLU A 63 -3.19 2.30 0.33
CA GLU A 63 -2.70 3.34 1.24
C GLU A 63 -3.84 3.96 2.04
N GLY A 64 -4.97 4.25 1.39
CA GLY A 64 -6.15 4.82 2.02
C GLY A 64 -6.68 3.94 3.16
N ALA A 65 -6.85 2.65 2.90
CA ALA A 65 -7.31 1.68 3.88
C ALA A 65 -6.34 1.57 5.08
N LEU A 66 -5.03 1.45 4.82
CA LEU A 66 -4.02 1.38 5.89
C LEU A 66 -3.94 2.66 6.73
N LEU A 67 -4.07 3.84 6.13
CA LEU A 67 -4.09 5.10 6.89
C LEU A 67 -5.30 5.16 7.82
N MET A 68 -6.47 4.72 7.36
CA MET A 68 -7.66 4.64 8.21
C MET A 68 -7.50 3.57 9.31
N ARG A 69 -6.89 2.42 9.01
CA ARG A 69 -6.55 1.41 10.03
C ARG A 69 -5.57 1.96 11.06
N LYS A 70 -4.50 2.63 10.59
CA LYS A 70 -3.51 3.30 11.46
C LYS A 70 -4.16 4.31 12.38
N SER A 71 -5.16 5.04 11.92
CA SER A 71 -5.87 6.03 12.74
C SER A 71 -6.49 5.44 13.99
N GLY A 72 -6.90 4.18 13.95
CA GLY A 72 -7.42 3.45 15.11
C GLY A 72 -6.36 3.13 16.17
N LEU A 73 -5.08 3.07 15.79
CA LEU A 73 -3.98 2.63 16.65
C LEU A 73 -3.18 3.76 17.28
N VAL A 74 -3.10 4.93 16.63
CA VAL A 74 -2.39 6.09 17.20
C VAL A 74 -3.16 6.69 18.37
N LYS A 75 -2.45 7.34 19.31
CA LYS A 75 -3.05 7.89 20.52
C LYS A 75 -3.59 9.33 20.33
N PRO A 76 -2.85 10.29 19.72
CA PRO A 76 -3.27 11.69 19.68
C PRO A 76 -4.55 11.88 18.86
N PRO A 77 -5.62 12.54 19.41
CA PRO A 77 -6.90 12.70 18.70
C PRO A 77 -6.79 13.45 17.36
N LYS A 78 -5.92 14.45 17.31
CA LYS A 78 -5.67 15.23 16.09
C LYS A 78 -5.05 14.36 14.99
N GLU A 79 -4.10 13.52 15.37
CA GLU A 79 -3.45 12.58 14.44
C GLU A 79 -4.44 11.53 13.93
N LYS A 80 -5.25 10.94 14.83
CA LYS A 80 -6.34 10.02 14.46
C LYS A 80 -7.22 10.62 13.37
N LEU A 81 -7.70 11.84 13.60
CA LEU A 81 -8.61 12.49 12.67
C LEU A 81 -7.94 12.78 11.33
N ASN A 82 -6.69 13.24 11.33
CA ASN A 82 -5.95 13.56 10.11
C ASN A 82 -5.68 12.30 9.28
N LEU A 83 -5.23 11.22 9.90
CA LEU A 83 -4.99 9.94 9.25
C LEU A 83 -6.28 9.37 8.65
N PHE A 84 -7.37 9.40 9.41
CA PHE A 84 -8.67 8.92 8.92
C PHE A 84 -9.15 9.73 7.71
N LYS A 85 -9.10 11.06 7.78
CA LYS A 85 -9.50 11.95 6.67
C LYS A 85 -8.65 11.71 5.42
N SER A 86 -7.33 11.66 5.58
CA SER A 86 -6.40 11.44 4.46
C SER A 86 -6.63 10.06 3.82
N GLY A 87 -6.79 9.03 4.64
CA GLY A 87 -7.08 7.68 4.16
C GLY A 87 -8.42 7.59 3.43
N ARG A 88 -9.47 8.19 3.98
CA ARG A 88 -10.79 8.26 3.35
C ARG A 88 -10.73 8.94 1.98
N ILE A 89 -10.07 10.08 1.85
CA ILE A 89 -9.92 10.77 0.57
C ILE A 89 -9.28 9.87 -0.48
N LYS A 90 -8.21 9.15 -0.12
CA LYS A 90 -7.52 8.23 -1.04
C LYS A 90 -8.42 7.07 -1.47
N LEU A 91 -9.07 6.40 -0.54
CA LEU A 91 -9.93 5.25 -0.84
C LEU A 91 -11.15 5.66 -1.67
N GLU A 92 -11.85 6.74 -1.29
CA GLU A 92 -13.02 7.23 -2.06
C GLU A 92 -12.63 7.68 -3.46
N LYS A 93 -11.47 8.32 -3.62
CA LYS A 93 -10.93 8.69 -4.94
C LYS A 93 -10.63 7.46 -5.80
N ALA A 94 -10.06 6.42 -5.22
CA ALA A 94 -9.81 5.16 -5.93
C ALA A 94 -11.12 4.49 -6.36
N ILE A 95 -12.12 4.44 -5.48
CA ILE A 95 -13.45 3.92 -5.78
C ILE A 95 -14.13 4.73 -6.87
N SER A 96 -14.06 6.06 -6.84
CA SER A 96 -14.67 6.92 -7.85
C SER A 96 -14.08 6.75 -9.25
N LYS A 97 -12.78 6.41 -9.33
CA LYS A 97 -12.09 6.12 -10.59
C LYS A 97 -12.38 4.72 -11.13
N ASN A 98 -12.73 3.79 -10.27
CA ASN A 98 -13.01 2.39 -10.62
C ASN A 98 -14.18 1.88 -9.76
N THR A 99 -15.38 2.25 -10.17
CA THR A 99 -16.62 2.00 -9.42
C THR A 99 -16.95 0.52 -9.26
N ASP A 100 -16.49 -0.31 -10.20
CA ASP A 100 -16.79 -1.74 -10.26
C ASP A 100 -15.75 -2.60 -9.56
N ASN A 101 -14.68 -1.98 -9.01
CA ASN A 101 -13.66 -2.71 -8.29
C ASN A 101 -14.18 -3.20 -6.94
N ILE A 102 -14.46 -4.50 -6.87
CA ILE A 102 -15.04 -5.15 -5.69
C ILE A 102 -14.07 -5.16 -4.50
N GLU A 103 -12.76 -5.22 -4.74
CA GLU A 103 -11.75 -5.19 -3.66
C GLU A 103 -11.76 -3.83 -2.95
N PHE A 104 -11.90 -2.71 -3.69
CA PHE A 104 -11.99 -1.38 -3.09
C PHE A 104 -13.25 -1.22 -2.24
N ARG A 105 -14.38 -1.78 -2.70
CA ARG A 105 -15.61 -1.83 -1.92
C ARG A 105 -15.45 -2.67 -0.66
N PHE A 106 -14.78 -3.81 -0.76
CA PHE A 106 -14.46 -4.66 0.37
C PHE A 106 -13.57 -3.95 1.41
N LEU A 107 -12.53 -3.24 0.97
CA LEU A 107 -11.72 -2.40 1.85
C LEU A 107 -12.56 -1.34 2.58
N ARG A 108 -13.49 -0.70 1.88
CA ARG A 108 -14.41 0.28 2.48
C ARG A 108 -15.29 -0.36 3.54
N VAL A 109 -15.86 -1.53 3.28
CA VAL A 109 -16.68 -2.28 4.24
C VAL A 109 -15.88 -2.60 5.51
N ILE A 110 -14.67 -3.16 5.38
CA ILE A 110 -13.81 -3.47 6.53
C ILE A 110 -13.60 -2.23 7.42
N ILE A 111 -13.33 -1.09 6.80
CA ILE A 111 -13.12 0.16 7.55
C ILE A 111 -14.43 0.67 8.15
N GLN A 112 -15.53 0.64 7.41
CA GLN A 112 -16.83 1.14 7.85
C GLN A 112 -17.42 0.35 9.02
N GLU A 113 -17.23 -0.98 9.04
CA GLU A 113 -17.68 -1.83 10.15
C GLU A 113 -16.97 -1.47 11.46
N ASN A 114 -15.70 -1.10 11.39
CA ASN A 114 -14.85 -0.79 12.55
C ASN A 114 -14.74 0.72 12.86
N ALA A 115 -15.27 1.59 11.99
CA ALA A 115 -15.15 3.03 12.17
C ALA A 115 -16.05 3.54 13.32
N PRO A 116 -15.54 4.42 14.21
CA PRO A 116 -16.34 5.05 15.24
C PRO A 116 -17.50 5.86 14.65
N LYS A 117 -18.65 5.87 15.32
CA LYS A 117 -19.87 6.59 14.86
C LYS A 117 -19.61 8.08 14.59
N ILE A 118 -18.70 8.70 15.34
CA ILE A 118 -18.35 10.11 15.24
C ILE A 118 -17.80 10.51 13.86
N VAL A 119 -17.13 9.60 13.14
CA VAL A 119 -16.58 9.90 11.81
C VAL A 119 -17.63 9.83 10.69
N LYS A 120 -18.86 9.37 11.00
CA LYS A 120 -20.02 9.32 10.07
C LYS A 120 -19.65 8.69 8.71
N TYR A 121 -18.96 7.54 8.73
CA TYR A 121 -18.48 6.86 7.54
C TYR A 121 -19.15 5.49 7.36
N LYS A 122 -20.50 5.50 7.22
CA LYS A 122 -21.30 4.27 7.05
C LYS A 122 -22.38 4.37 5.98
N LYS A 123 -22.41 5.46 5.21
CA LYS A 123 -23.49 5.73 4.27
C LYS A 123 -23.63 4.65 3.18
N GLU A 124 -22.51 4.17 2.66
CA GLU A 124 -22.48 3.22 1.54
C GLU A 124 -22.38 1.76 1.99
N LEU A 125 -22.40 1.47 3.30
CA LEU A 125 -22.13 0.14 3.85
C LEU A 125 -23.06 -0.93 3.29
N ASP A 126 -24.37 -0.71 3.32
CA ASP A 126 -25.36 -1.69 2.86
C ASP A 126 -25.25 -1.96 1.35
N ALA A 127 -25.00 -0.91 0.57
CA ALA A 127 -24.80 -1.03 -0.88
C ALA A 127 -23.55 -1.84 -1.21
N ASP A 128 -22.43 -1.58 -0.51
CA ASP A 128 -21.19 -2.32 -0.72
C ASP A 128 -21.29 -3.77 -0.27
N VAL A 129 -21.93 -4.05 0.87
CA VAL A 129 -22.19 -5.41 1.34
C VAL A 129 -23.02 -6.20 0.33
N ASN A 130 -24.05 -5.59 -0.25
CA ASN A 130 -24.87 -6.24 -1.28
C ASN A 130 -24.06 -6.51 -2.56
N LEU A 131 -23.23 -5.57 -3.01
CA LEU A 131 -22.35 -5.76 -4.16
C LEU A 131 -21.37 -6.91 -3.93
N ILE A 132 -20.74 -6.97 -2.75
CA ILE A 132 -19.81 -8.04 -2.37
C ILE A 132 -20.50 -9.40 -2.35
N ARG A 133 -21.71 -9.50 -1.77
CA ARG A 133 -22.49 -10.75 -1.76
C ARG A 133 -22.79 -11.26 -3.16
N THR A 134 -23.18 -10.37 -4.06
CA THR A 134 -23.51 -10.72 -5.45
C THR A 134 -22.26 -11.19 -6.23
N ASN A 135 -21.07 -10.66 -5.91
CA ASN A 135 -19.82 -10.92 -6.62
C ASN A 135 -18.80 -11.66 -5.76
N TYR A 136 -19.24 -12.42 -4.76
CA TYR A 136 -18.36 -13.07 -3.78
C TYR A 136 -17.32 -13.98 -4.42
N LYS A 137 -17.69 -14.71 -5.47
CA LYS A 137 -16.77 -15.61 -6.19
C LYS A 137 -15.58 -14.87 -6.82
N ASP A 138 -15.80 -13.65 -7.28
CA ASP A 138 -14.73 -12.85 -7.89
C ASP A 138 -13.83 -12.26 -6.82
N LEU A 139 -14.38 -11.78 -5.71
CA LEU A 139 -13.60 -11.33 -4.57
C LEU A 139 -12.73 -12.46 -3.99
N SER A 140 -13.25 -13.68 -3.85
CA SER A 140 -12.50 -14.83 -3.33
C SER A 140 -11.31 -15.27 -4.20
N LYS A 141 -11.29 -14.90 -5.48
CA LYS A 141 -10.13 -15.14 -6.36
C LYS A 141 -9.04 -14.07 -6.21
N ILE A 142 -9.41 -12.91 -5.70
CA ILE A 142 -8.50 -11.77 -5.52
C ILE A 142 -7.78 -11.87 -4.17
N LEU A 143 -8.48 -12.29 -3.12
CA LEU A 143 -7.99 -12.43 -1.75
C LEU A 143 -7.22 -13.74 -1.53
#